data_9685c73d91c9c39296407f19863fe42d
#
_entry.id   9685c73d91c9c39296407f19863fe42d
#
_cell.length_a   1.000
_cell.length_b   1.000
_cell.length_c   1.000
_cell.angle_alpha   90.00
_cell.angle_beta   90.00
_cell.angle_gamma   90.00
#
_symmetry.space_group_name_H-M   'P 1'
#
loop_
_entity.id
_entity.type
_entity.pdbx_description
1 polymer ?
#
loop_
_entity_poly.entity_id
_entity_poly.type
_entity_poly.pdbx_seq_one_letter_code
_entity_poly.pdbx_strand_id
1 'polypeptide(L)'
;MALRASQLKVGDTREEVVIENLSRTQLVMYAGASGDYNPVHSDEIFATKIAGYPTVFAHGMLSMGATGRMLTNWVGDGRLTKYGVRFVSQVWPGDSLSARATVTAIRDDNGQRLADIEVVTVNQDGKEVVSGYACARLDP
;
A
#
# COMPACT_ATOMS: atom_id res chain seq x y z
N MET A 1 17.88 0.20 -6.94
CA MET A 1 19.08 -0.49 -6.37
C MET A 1 18.61 -1.20 -5.11
N ALA A 2 18.91 -2.47 -4.95
CA ALA A 2 18.51 -3.23 -3.77
C ALA A 2 19.28 -2.77 -2.53
N LEU A 3 18.62 -2.78 -1.37
CA LEU A 3 19.25 -2.46 -0.10
C LEU A 3 20.18 -3.59 0.34
N ARG A 4 21.33 -3.23 0.87
CA ARG A 4 22.28 -4.16 1.50
C ARG A 4 21.98 -4.28 2.98
N ALA A 5 22.30 -5.44 3.56
CA ALA A 5 22.14 -5.68 4.99
C ALA A 5 22.92 -4.68 5.84
N SER A 6 24.08 -4.20 5.36
CA SER A 6 24.89 -3.19 6.01
C SER A 6 24.30 -1.77 5.99
N GLN A 7 23.30 -1.52 5.15
CA GLN A 7 22.67 -0.20 4.97
C GLN A 7 21.37 -0.06 5.73
N LEU A 8 20.88 -1.12 6.35
CA LEU A 8 19.58 -1.16 7.01
C LEU A 8 19.71 -1.64 8.44
N LYS A 9 19.01 -1.01 9.36
CA LYS A 9 18.92 -1.39 10.77
C LYS A 9 17.48 -1.37 11.27
N VAL A 10 17.24 -2.08 12.35
CA VAL A 10 15.94 -2.05 13.04
C VAL A 10 15.62 -0.61 13.45
N GLY A 11 14.41 -0.18 13.19
CA GLY A 11 13.92 1.18 13.41
C GLY A 11 14.06 2.12 12.22
N ASP A 12 14.75 1.73 11.15
CA ASP A 12 14.78 2.51 9.92
C ASP A 12 13.40 2.59 9.31
N THR A 13 13.08 3.77 8.77
CA THR A 13 11.76 4.06 8.18
C THR A 13 11.87 4.57 6.76
N ARG A 14 10.86 4.28 5.97
CA ARG A 14 10.59 4.91 4.69
C ARG A 14 9.19 5.48 4.71
N GLU A 15 9.03 6.73 4.33
CA GLU A 15 7.74 7.38 4.22
C GLU A 15 7.60 8.07 2.87
N GLU A 16 6.43 7.97 2.26
CA GLU A 16 6.17 8.51 0.93
C GLU A 16 4.68 8.80 0.75
N VAL A 17 4.36 9.91 0.09
CA VAL A 17 3.00 10.15 -0.43
C VAL A 17 2.81 9.23 -1.63
N VAL A 18 1.94 8.24 -1.51
CA VAL A 18 1.75 7.20 -2.53
C VAL A 18 0.57 7.47 -3.46
N ILE A 19 -0.41 8.23 -2.99
CA ILE A 19 -1.54 8.74 -3.79
C ILE A 19 -1.76 10.20 -3.38
N GLU A 20 -1.88 11.08 -4.35
CA GLU A 20 -2.16 12.49 -4.14
C GLU A 20 -3.47 12.87 -4.82
N ASN A 21 -4.43 13.40 -4.04
CA ASN A 21 -5.72 13.86 -4.53
C ASN A 21 -6.39 12.85 -5.48
N LEU A 22 -6.76 11.69 -4.95
CA LEU A 22 -7.34 10.58 -5.71
C LEU A 22 -8.50 11.04 -6.59
N SER A 23 -8.38 10.85 -7.90
CA SER A 23 -9.41 11.20 -8.86
C SER A 23 -10.38 10.06 -9.12
N ARG A 24 -11.61 10.38 -9.51
CA ARG A 24 -12.58 9.39 -10.00
C ARG A 24 -12.07 8.68 -11.26
N THR A 25 -11.36 9.39 -12.12
CA THR A 25 -10.72 8.82 -13.31
C THR A 25 -9.72 7.74 -12.94
N GLN A 26 -8.94 7.93 -11.87
CA GLN A 26 -8.02 6.91 -11.35
C GLN A 26 -8.74 5.63 -10.92
N LEU A 27 -9.92 5.75 -10.30
CA LEU A 27 -10.75 4.59 -9.94
C LEU A 27 -11.21 3.81 -11.16
N VAL A 28 -11.66 4.51 -12.21
CA VAL A 28 -12.09 3.90 -13.47
C VAL A 28 -10.91 3.21 -14.17
N MET A 29 -9.74 3.86 -14.21
CA MET A 29 -8.52 3.28 -14.80
C MET A 29 -8.11 2.02 -14.04
N TYR A 30 -8.16 2.04 -12.72
CA TYR A 30 -7.83 0.88 -11.90
C TYR A 30 -8.83 -0.27 -12.08
N ALA A 31 -10.13 0.03 -12.19
CA ALA A 31 -11.13 -0.98 -12.52
C ALA A 31 -10.80 -1.68 -13.84
N GLY A 32 -10.42 -0.92 -14.85
CA GLY A 32 -9.99 -1.46 -16.14
C GLY A 32 -8.72 -2.30 -16.06
N ALA A 33 -7.72 -1.84 -15.31
CA ALA A 33 -6.43 -2.53 -15.17
C ALA A 33 -6.53 -3.81 -14.33
N SER A 34 -7.35 -3.80 -13.27
CA SER A 34 -7.49 -4.92 -12.32
C SER A 34 -8.54 -5.94 -12.74
N GLY A 35 -9.51 -5.53 -13.55
CA GLY A 35 -10.70 -6.36 -13.85
C GLY A 35 -11.73 -6.37 -12.70
N ASP A 36 -11.55 -5.56 -11.67
CA ASP A 36 -12.53 -5.40 -10.61
C ASP A 36 -13.54 -4.32 -10.98
N TYR A 37 -14.64 -4.75 -11.58
CA TYR A 37 -15.72 -3.89 -12.06
C TYR A 37 -16.87 -3.75 -11.05
N ASN A 38 -16.63 -3.99 -9.78
CA ASN A 38 -17.67 -3.76 -8.77
C ASN A 38 -18.15 -2.30 -8.85
N PRO A 39 -19.45 -2.08 -9.10
CA PRO A 39 -20.00 -0.74 -9.39
C PRO A 39 -19.85 0.24 -8.21
N VAL A 40 -19.56 -0.20 -7.00
CA VAL A 40 -19.28 0.69 -5.86
C VAL A 40 -18.09 1.60 -6.10
N HIS A 41 -17.22 1.25 -7.06
CA HIS A 41 -15.99 2.00 -7.36
C HIS A 41 -16.15 2.99 -8.51
N SER A 42 -17.20 2.86 -9.34
CA SER A 42 -17.32 3.64 -10.57
C SER A 42 -18.74 4.19 -10.86
N ASP A 43 -19.77 3.59 -10.30
CA ASP A 43 -21.16 4.00 -10.52
C ASP A 43 -21.71 4.72 -9.28
N GLU A 44 -21.84 6.04 -9.40
CA GLU A 44 -22.34 6.89 -8.31
C GLU A 44 -23.78 6.53 -7.89
N ILE A 45 -24.64 6.19 -8.84
CA ILE A 45 -26.02 5.81 -8.55
C ILE A 45 -26.05 4.51 -7.76
N PHE A 46 -25.28 3.52 -8.21
CA PHE A 46 -25.17 2.26 -7.49
C PHE A 46 -24.58 2.46 -6.09
N ALA A 47 -23.46 3.17 -5.98
CA ALA A 47 -22.78 3.38 -4.70
C ALA A 47 -23.69 4.07 -3.68
N THR A 48 -24.44 5.11 -4.10
CA THR A 48 -25.24 5.92 -3.18
C THR A 48 -26.65 5.37 -2.95
N LYS A 49 -27.35 4.94 -4.02
CA LYS A 49 -28.77 4.57 -3.93
C LYS A 49 -29.00 3.10 -3.61
N ILE A 50 -28.07 2.23 -4.00
CA ILE A 50 -28.20 0.78 -3.82
C ILE A 50 -27.29 0.30 -2.68
N ALA A 51 -26.01 0.67 -2.71
CA ALA A 51 -25.05 0.20 -1.71
C ALA A 51 -25.03 1.06 -0.43
N GLY A 52 -25.59 2.28 -0.45
CA GLY A 52 -25.73 3.13 0.75
C GLY A 52 -24.46 3.86 1.18
N TYR A 53 -23.49 4.00 0.31
CA TYR A 53 -22.28 4.79 0.56
C TYR A 53 -22.48 6.27 0.21
N PRO A 54 -21.66 7.18 0.78
CA PRO A 54 -21.74 8.61 0.43
C PRO A 54 -21.42 8.92 -1.04
N THR A 55 -20.56 8.12 -1.65
CA THR A 55 -20.09 8.25 -3.02
C THR A 55 -19.35 6.96 -3.41
N VAL A 56 -18.82 6.88 -4.62
CA VAL A 56 -17.87 5.81 -5.01
C VAL A 56 -16.59 5.89 -4.15
N PHE A 57 -15.94 4.77 -3.98
CA PHE A 57 -14.68 4.70 -3.21
C PHE A 57 -13.64 3.80 -3.88
N ALA A 58 -12.40 3.95 -3.47
CA ALA A 58 -11.28 3.23 -4.06
C ALA A 58 -11.33 1.73 -3.76
N HIS A 59 -10.84 0.95 -4.72
CA HIS A 59 -10.50 -0.45 -4.47
C HIS A 59 -9.44 -0.53 -3.38
N GLY A 60 -9.62 -1.41 -2.41
CA GLY A 60 -8.59 -1.66 -1.39
C GLY A 60 -7.25 -2.05 -1.99
N MET A 61 -7.27 -2.86 -3.06
CA MET A 61 -6.07 -3.29 -3.78
C MET A 61 -5.33 -2.14 -4.47
N LEU A 62 -5.99 -1.03 -4.81
CA LEU A 62 -5.30 0.18 -5.30
C LEU A 62 -4.39 0.77 -4.21
N SER A 63 -4.91 0.89 -2.99
CA SER A 63 -4.14 1.39 -1.84
C SER A 63 -3.00 0.42 -1.49
N MET A 64 -3.25 -0.88 -1.52
CA MET A 64 -2.23 -1.91 -1.31
C MET A 64 -1.13 -1.84 -2.38
N GLY A 65 -1.50 -1.71 -3.65
CA GLY A 65 -0.56 -1.61 -4.76
C GLY A 65 0.31 -0.35 -4.70
N ALA A 66 -0.29 0.81 -4.37
CA ALA A 66 0.44 2.07 -4.21
C ALA A 66 1.47 1.99 -3.06
N THR A 67 1.07 1.42 -1.94
CA THR A 67 1.96 1.15 -0.79
C THR A 67 3.06 0.15 -1.17
N GLY A 68 2.71 -0.92 -1.90
CA GLY A 68 3.67 -1.91 -2.39
C GLY A 68 4.73 -1.32 -3.32
N ARG A 69 4.35 -0.34 -4.14
CA ARG A 69 5.31 0.40 -4.98
C ARG A 69 6.35 1.14 -4.14
N MET A 70 5.95 1.79 -3.06
CA MET A 70 6.90 2.41 -2.13
C MET A 70 7.88 1.37 -1.58
N LEU A 71 7.38 0.19 -1.18
CA LEU A 71 8.21 -0.89 -0.66
C LEU A 71 9.23 -1.36 -1.69
N THR A 72 8.80 -1.67 -2.92
CA THR A 72 9.71 -2.16 -3.97
C THR A 72 10.70 -1.09 -4.41
N ASN A 73 10.31 0.18 -4.44
CA ASN A 73 11.22 1.30 -4.68
C ASN A 73 12.30 1.42 -3.60
N TRP A 74 11.95 1.09 -2.36
CA TRP A 74 12.88 1.14 -1.23
C TRP A 74 13.81 -0.07 -1.18
N VAL A 75 13.26 -1.28 -1.19
CA VAL A 75 14.05 -2.51 -1.01
C VAL A 75 14.66 -3.05 -2.30
N GLY A 76 14.17 -2.63 -3.44
CA GLY A 76 14.59 -3.09 -4.77
C GLY A 76 13.59 -4.07 -5.38
N ASP A 77 13.49 -4.05 -6.71
CA ASP A 77 12.61 -4.94 -7.47
C ASP A 77 13.02 -6.40 -7.28
N GLY A 78 12.02 -7.27 -7.10
CA GLY A 78 12.21 -8.69 -6.89
C GLY A 78 12.76 -9.07 -5.51
N ARG A 79 12.85 -8.12 -4.57
CA ARG A 79 13.35 -8.36 -3.21
C ARG A 79 12.24 -8.65 -2.21
N LEU A 80 11.04 -8.17 -2.46
CA LEU A 80 9.88 -8.41 -1.59
C LEU A 80 9.48 -9.89 -1.66
N THR A 81 9.57 -10.60 -0.52
CA THR A 81 9.27 -12.04 -0.43
C THR A 81 7.90 -12.30 0.18
N LYS A 82 7.39 -11.34 0.95
CA LYS A 82 6.10 -11.42 1.60
C LYS A 82 5.51 -10.02 1.74
N TYR A 83 4.21 -9.89 1.47
CA TYR A 83 3.49 -8.64 1.64
C TYR A 83 2.02 -8.94 1.90
N GLY A 84 1.50 -8.50 3.00
CA GLY A 84 0.11 -8.69 3.39
C GLY A 84 -0.43 -7.49 4.13
N VAL A 85 -1.70 -7.14 3.89
CA VAL A 85 -2.35 -5.99 4.52
C VAL A 85 -3.79 -6.32 4.92
N ARG A 86 -4.31 -5.49 5.83
CA ARG A 86 -5.74 -5.36 6.10
C ARG A 86 -6.21 -4.02 5.58
N PHE A 87 -7.39 -4.00 4.97
CA PHE A 87 -8.10 -2.78 4.61
C PHE A 87 -8.91 -2.31 5.81
N VAL A 88 -8.50 -1.19 6.40
CA VAL A 88 -9.02 -0.71 7.67
C VAL A 88 -10.18 0.26 7.47
N SER A 89 -10.11 1.11 6.45
CA SER A 89 -11.17 2.04 6.10
C SER A 89 -11.17 2.37 4.60
N GLN A 90 -12.32 2.87 4.12
CA GLN A 90 -12.48 3.29 2.73
C GLN A 90 -11.60 4.50 2.43
N VAL A 91 -11.22 4.60 1.15
CA VAL A 91 -10.52 5.75 0.57
C VAL A 91 -11.45 6.41 -0.45
N TRP A 92 -11.64 7.71 -0.32
CA TRP A 92 -12.61 8.47 -1.10
C TRP A 92 -11.93 9.31 -2.19
N PRO A 93 -12.64 9.65 -3.28
CA PRO A 93 -12.15 10.66 -4.20
C PRO A 93 -11.75 11.94 -3.45
N GLY A 94 -10.57 12.49 -3.79
CA GLY A 94 -9.98 13.63 -3.10
C GLY A 94 -9.00 13.28 -1.98
N ASP A 95 -8.99 12.04 -1.48
CA ASP A 95 -8.04 11.62 -0.46
C ASP A 95 -6.61 11.58 -1.00
N SER A 96 -5.67 11.91 -0.12
CA SER A 96 -4.24 11.71 -0.33
C SER A 96 -3.72 10.70 0.68
N LEU A 97 -2.91 9.74 0.22
CA LEU A 97 -2.40 8.66 1.06
C LEU A 97 -0.90 8.78 1.24
N SER A 98 -0.47 8.67 2.49
CA SER A 98 0.94 8.56 2.88
C SER A 98 1.20 7.19 3.48
N ALA A 99 2.18 6.48 2.95
CA ALA A 99 2.59 5.18 3.44
C ALA A 99 3.89 5.28 4.23
N ARG A 100 3.97 4.55 5.34
CA ARG A 100 5.17 4.41 6.16
C ARG A 100 5.51 2.93 6.31
N ALA A 101 6.78 2.61 6.12
CA ALA A 101 7.35 1.31 6.38
C ALA A 101 8.42 1.44 7.47
N THR A 102 8.45 0.51 8.42
CA THR A 102 9.40 0.50 9.54
C THR A 102 10.03 -0.88 9.65
N VAL A 103 11.36 -0.96 9.67
CA VAL A 103 12.08 -2.21 9.89
C VAL A 103 11.92 -2.64 11.33
N THR A 104 11.32 -3.79 11.56
CA THR A 104 11.06 -4.33 12.90
C THR A 104 12.07 -5.40 13.32
N ALA A 105 12.64 -6.13 12.36
CA ALA A 105 13.66 -7.14 12.59
C ALA A 105 14.56 -7.32 11.35
N ILE A 106 15.80 -7.68 11.60
CA ILE A 106 16.73 -8.20 10.57
C ILE A 106 17.20 -9.56 11.05
N ARG A 107 17.03 -10.57 10.24
CA ARG A 107 17.30 -11.97 10.62
C ARG A 107 17.94 -12.74 9.48
N ASP A 108 18.60 -13.84 9.83
CA ASP A 108 19.09 -14.82 8.88
C ASP A 108 18.10 -15.99 8.78
N ASP A 109 17.83 -16.40 7.57
CA ASP A 109 17.02 -17.57 7.26
C ASP A 109 17.71 -18.38 6.17
N ASN A 110 18.30 -19.52 6.56
CA ASN A 110 19.04 -20.42 5.67
C ASN A 110 20.13 -19.72 4.84
N GLY A 111 20.88 -18.79 5.48
CA GLY A 111 21.93 -18.01 4.82
C GLY A 111 21.43 -16.81 4.02
N GLN A 112 20.13 -16.55 4.02
CA GLN A 112 19.52 -15.40 3.43
C GLN A 112 19.24 -14.33 4.48
N ARG A 113 19.74 -13.12 4.29
CA ARG A 113 19.43 -11.98 5.16
C ARG A 113 18.05 -11.42 4.79
N LEU A 114 17.18 -11.33 5.78
CA LEU A 114 15.81 -10.83 5.64
C LEU A 114 15.55 -9.64 6.55
N ALA A 115 14.78 -8.68 6.06
CA ALA A 115 14.21 -7.61 6.87
C ALA A 115 12.69 -7.82 7.01
N ASP A 116 12.19 -7.85 8.24
CA ASP A 116 10.77 -7.80 8.52
C ASP A 116 10.36 -6.33 8.70
N ILE A 117 9.26 -5.95 8.09
CA ILE A 117 8.83 -4.57 7.91
C ILE A 117 7.35 -4.45 8.32
N GLU A 118 7.06 -3.50 9.19
CA GLU A 118 5.69 -3.07 9.47
C GLU A 118 5.29 -1.97 8.48
N VAL A 119 4.04 -2.02 7.99
CA VAL A 119 3.54 -1.11 6.97
C VAL A 119 2.22 -0.49 7.42
N VAL A 120 2.11 0.84 7.33
CA VAL A 120 0.89 1.59 7.61
C VAL A 120 0.69 2.63 6.53
N THR A 121 -0.54 2.77 6.05
CA THR A 121 -0.92 3.85 5.13
C THR A 121 -2.08 4.63 5.74
N VAL A 122 -1.95 5.94 5.75
CA VAL A 122 -2.93 6.86 6.31
C VAL A 122 -3.42 7.86 5.26
N ASN A 123 -4.63 8.40 5.46
CA ASN A 123 -5.12 9.50 4.64
C ASN A 123 -4.58 10.85 5.16
N GLN A 124 -5.02 11.97 4.56
CA GLN A 124 -4.60 13.33 4.93
C GLN A 124 -4.95 13.73 6.36
N ASP A 125 -5.93 13.06 6.98
CA ASP A 125 -6.36 13.30 8.36
C ASP A 125 -5.65 12.39 9.37
N GLY A 126 -4.69 11.59 8.91
CA GLY A 126 -3.97 10.62 9.74
C GLY A 126 -4.76 9.34 10.04
N LYS A 127 -5.91 9.14 9.39
CA LYS A 127 -6.71 7.94 9.56
C LYS A 127 -6.09 6.76 8.81
N GLU A 128 -5.88 5.64 9.50
CA GLU A 128 -5.40 4.42 8.87
C GLU A 128 -6.40 3.89 7.83
N VAL A 129 -5.88 3.59 6.65
CA VAL A 129 -6.62 2.98 5.55
C VAL A 129 -6.12 1.57 5.25
N VAL A 130 -4.82 1.34 5.41
CA VAL A 130 -4.15 0.05 5.23
C VAL A 130 -3.16 -0.15 6.35
N SER A 131 -3.11 -1.36 6.93
CA SER A 131 -2.05 -1.78 7.84
C SER A 131 -1.61 -3.20 7.54
N GLY A 132 -0.32 -3.51 7.75
CA GLY A 132 0.17 -4.83 7.46
C GLY A 132 1.67 -5.00 7.64
N TYR A 133 2.22 -5.94 6.90
CA TYR A 133 3.60 -6.37 7.01
C TYR A 133 4.20 -6.67 5.63
N ALA A 134 5.51 -6.60 5.59
CA ALA A 134 6.29 -7.06 4.45
C ALA A 134 7.55 -7.77 4.95
N CYS A 135 8.14 -8.57 4.08
CA CYS A 135 9.46 -9.15 4.28
C CYS A 135 10.27 -8.98 3.01
N ALA A 136 11.50 -8.56 3.13
CA ALA A 136 12.38 -8.34 1.98
C ALA A 136 13.72 -9.04 2.15
N ARG A 137 14.25 -9.58 1.03
CA ARG A 137 15.61 -10.07 0.96
C ARG A 137 16.58 -8.90 0.84
N LEU A 138 17.66 -8.95 1.61
CA LEU A 138 18.75 -7.97 1.56
C LEU A 138 19.96 -8.59 0.84
N ASP A 139 20.65 -7.76 0.08
CA ASP A 139 21.97 -8.16 -0.43
C ASP A 139 23.01 -8.19 0.71
N PRO A 140 24.02 -9.05 0.60
CA PRO A 140 25.09 -9.15 1.59
C PRO A 140 25.84 -7.84 1.82
#